data_4b4ceabbf0e327b5ee8770aa1de50cc6
#
_entry.id   4b4ceabbf0e327b5ee8770aa1de50cc6
#
_cell.length_a   1.000
_cell.length_b   1.000
_cell.length_c   1.000
_cell.angle_alpha   90.00
_cell.angle_beta   90.00
_cell.angle_gamma   90.00
#
_symmetry.space_group_name_H-M   'P 1'
#
loop_
_entity.id
_entity.type
_entity.pdbx_description
1 polymer ?
#
loop_
_entity_poly.entity_id
_entity_poly.type
_entity_poly.pdbx_seq_one_letter_code
_entity_poly.pdbx_strand_id
1 'polypeptide(L)'
;DSILLGIGMTPLDLMLQVFAKKDDPFSGGRTYYSHPSLKDEDKPKIIHQSSATGMQAIPTTGVAMGIQYRELQGLAEDFGGKNPVVVCSLGDASCTEGEVSEALQMAALKQYPIVYLVQDNGWDISANAAETRAQDMTKYMRGFNGVEVKTIDGTDFDLCYQTMQEVFDTVRKERRPFVVHAKVPLLGHHTSGVRKEWYRDDLEEAATRDPYPKLLQ
;
A
#
# COMPACT_ATOMS: atom_id res chain seq x y z
N ASP A 1 -3.23 -6.31 -8.00
CA ASP A 1 -2.78 -6.59 -9.38
C ASP A 1 -2.73 -5.34 -10.27
N SER A 2 -3.63 -4.35 -10.07
CA SER A 2 -3.63 -3.10 -10.87
C SER A 2 -2.29 -2.35 -10.82
N ILE A 3 -1.63 -2.30 -9.66
CA ILE A 3 -0.30 -1.69 -9.52
C ILE A 3 0.73 -2.39 -10.42
N LEU A 4 0.70 -3.71 -10.49
CA LEU A 4 1.64 -4.49 -11.32
C LEU A 4 1.44 -4.19 -12.81
N LEU A 5 0.19 -4.11 -13.25
CA LEU A 5 -0.11 -3.69 -14.62
C LEU A 5 0.34 -2.25 -14.88
N GLY A 6 0.13 -1.35 -13.93
CA GLY A 6 0.55 0.04 -14.01
C GLY A 6 2.06 0.25 -14.13
N ILE A 7 2.87 -0.65 -13.58
CA ILE A 7 4.35 -0.62 -13.72
C ILE A 7 4.85 -1.44 -14.91
N GLY A 8 3.96 -1.90 -15.79
CA GLY A 8 4.30 -2.57 -17.05
C GLY A 8 4.42 -4.09 -17.00
N MET A 9 3.90 -4.74 -15.95
CA MET A 9 3.69 -6.19 -15.98
C MET A 9 2.49 -6.53 -16.87
N THR A 10 2.51 -7.71 -17.46
CA THR A 10 1.44 -8.15 -18.37
C THR A 10 0.42 -9.04 -17.65
N PRO A 11 -0.81 -9.16 -18.17
CA PRO A 11 -1.77 -10.14 -17.66
C PRO A 11 -1.22 -11.57 -17.66
N LEU A 12 -0.36 -11.92 -18.64
CA LEU A 12 0.28 -13.23 -18.71
C LEU A 12 1.18 -13.45 -17.48
N ASP A 13 1.99 -12.46 -17.07
CA ASP A 13 2.87 -12.59 -15.91
C ASP A 13 2.06 -12.89 -14.64
N LEU A 14 0.93 -12.21 -14.47
CA LEU A 14 0.05 -12.43 -13.32
C LEU A 14 -0.59 -13.82 -13.36
N MET A 15 -1.04 -14.26 -14.54
CA MET A 15 -1.65 -15.57 -14.71
C MET A 15 -0.64 -16.70 -14.52
N LEU A 16 0.62 -16.51 -14.89
CA LEU A 16 1.69 -17.49 -14.60
C LEU A 16 1.83 -17.73 -13.10
N GLN A 17 1.74 -16.67 -12.28
CA GLN A 17 1.73 -16.82 -10.82
C GLN A 17 0.46 -17.51 -10.31
N VAL A 18 -0.73 -17.12 -10.79
CA VAL A 18 -2.02 -17.73 -10.41
C VAL A 18 -2.02 -19.24 -10.66
N PHE A 19 -1.45 -19.66 -11.79
CA PHE A 19 -1.37 -21.08 -12.17
C PHE A 19 -0.10 -21.78 -11.69
N ALA A 20 0.69 -21.16 -10.80
CA ALA A 20 1.94 -21.71 -10.27
C ALA A 20 2.89 -22.25 -11.35
N LYS A 21 3.05 -21.49 -12.44
CA LYS A 21 3.89 -21.90 -13.56
C LYS A 21 5.36 -21.61 -13.30
N LYS A 22 6.23 -22.44 -13.87
CA LYS A 22 7.70 -22.29 -13.78
C LYS A 22 8.16 -20.92 -14.28
N ASP A 23 7.50 -20.37 -15.27
CA ASP A 23 7.87 -19.10 -15.91
C ASP A 23 7.24 -17.88 -15.23
N ASP A 24 6.62 -18.05 -14.04
CA ASP A 24 6.19 -16.96 -13.17
C ASP A 24 7.39 -16.06 -12.83
N PRO A 25 7.36 -14.76 -13.22
CA PRO A 25 8.50 -13.86 -13.06
C PRO A 25 8.77 -13.47 -11.60
N PHE A 26 7.80 -13.72 -10.70
CA PHE A 26 7.91 -13.32 -9.28
C PHE A 26 8.60 -14.39 -8.43
N SER A 27 8.34 -15.66 -8.70
CA SER A 27 8.80 -16.74 -7.82
C SER A 27 9.07 -18.08 -8.53
N GLY A 28 8.80 -18.19 -9.83
CA GLY A 28 8.83 -19.48 -10.53
C GLY A 28 7.76 -20.45 -10.03
N GLY A 29 6.56 -19.94 -9.73
CA GLY A 29 5.41 -20.71 -9.29
C GLY A 29 5.44 -21.16 -7.83
N ARG A 30 6.29 -20.57 -6.98
CA ARG A 30 6.48 -20.99 -5.58
C ARG A 30 5.71 -20.16 -4.55
N THR A 31 5.39 -18.91 -4.86
CA THR A 31 4.59 -18.06 -3.98
C THR A 31 3.12 -18.09 -4.33
N TYR A 32 2.30 -17.76 -3.35
CA TYR A 32 0.87 -17.60 -3.52
C TYR A 32 0.55 -16.46 -4.50
N TYR A 33 -0.57 -16.54 -5.20
CA TYR A 33 -0.98 -15.49 -6.14
C TYR A 33 -1.12 -14.13 -5.44
N SER A 34 -0.96 -13.05 -6.19
CA SER A 34 -0.97 -11.67 -5.70
C SER A 34 0.12 -11.36 -4.65
N HIS A 35 1.19 -12.17 -4.59
CA HIS A 35 2.36 -11.95 -3.74
C HIS A 35 3.60 -11.74 -4.60
N PRO A 36 3.70 -10.61 -5.31
CA PRO A 36 4.83 -10.36 -6.20
C PRO A 36 6.13 -10.14 -5.44
N SER A 37 7.23 -10.47 -6.10
CA SER A 37 8.58 -10.09 -5.71
C SER A 37 9.32 -9.71 -6.98
N LEU A 38 9.70 -8.45 -7.14
CA LEU A 38 10.24 -7.94 -8.40
C LEU A 38 11.59 -7.24 -8.17
N LYS A 39 12.61 -7.68 -8.91
CA LYS A 39 13.97 -7.09 -8.89
C LYS A 39 14.38 -6.52 -10.25
N ASP A 40 13.45 -6.29 -11.15
CA ASP A 40 13.69 -5.68 -12.45
C ASP A 40 14.41 -4.33 -12.30
N GLU A 41 15.42 -4.06 -13.13
CA GLU A 41 16.23 -2.84 -13.02
C GLU A 41 15.45 -1.59 -13.46
N ASP A 42 14.55 -1.76 -14.42
CA ASP A 42 13.78 -0.68 -15.03
C ASP A 42 12.45 -0.38 -14.33
N LYS A 43 12.09 -1.19 -13.32
CA LYS A 43 10.82 -1.08 -12.60
C LYS A 43 11.03 -0.83 -11.10
N PRO A 44 10.01 -0.33 -10.40
CA PRO A 44 10.03 -0.28 -8.94
C PRO A 44 10.36 -1.65 -8.35
N LYS A 45 11.25 -1.69 -7.36
CA LYS A 45 11.59 -2.94 -6.66
C LYS A 45 10.45 -3.32 -5.74
N ILE A 46 10.00 -4.56 -5.79
CA ILE A 46 8.98 -5.10 -4.90
C ILE A 46 9.63 -6.21 -4.08
N ILE A 47 9.70 -6.01 -2.77
CA ILE A 47 10.22 -7.02 -1.84
C ILE A 47 9.22 -8.17 -1.71
N HIS A 48 9.70 -9.33 -1.28
CA HIS A 48 8.84 -10.48 -1.01
C HIS A 48 7.73 -10.11 -0.02
N GLN A 49 6.52 -10.56 -0.32
CA GLN A 49 5.33 -10.32 0.50
C GLN A 49 4.83 -11.62 1.12
N SER A 50 4.12 -11.48 2.24
CA SER A 50 3.49 -12.57 2.97
C SER A 50 1.97 -12.34 3.04
N SER A 51 1.22 -13.42 3.27
CA SER A 51 -0.23 -13.38 3.45
C SER A 51 -0.67 -12.89 4.84
N ALA A 52 0.24 -12.84 5.82
CA ALA A 52 -0.09 -12.32 7.15
C ALA A 52 -0.41 -10.82 7.04
N THR A 53 -1.64 -10.46 7.43
CA THR A 53 -2.16 -9.09 7.34
C THR A 53 -1.31 -8.14 8.18
N GLY A 54 -0.90 -7.02 7.60
CA GLY A 54 -0.05 -6.03 8.29
C GLY A 54 1.45 -6.33 8.31
N MET A 55 1.86 -7.58 8.08
CA MET A 55 3.26 -8.02 8.17
C MET A 55 4.20 -7.24 7.24
N GLN A 56 3.72 -6.77 6.10
CA GLN A 56 4.53 -6.00 5.16
C GLN A 56 5.07 -4.68 5.73
N ALA A 57 4.48 -4.15 6.79
CA ALA A 57 4.90 -2.87 7.37
C ALA A 57 6.33 -2.92 7.92
N ILE A 58 6.71 -3.96 8.64
CA ILE A 58 8.04 -4.11 9.24
C ILE A 58 9.14 -4.21 8.16
N PRO A 59 9.12 -5.17 7.23
CA PRO A 59 10.19 -5.28 6.23
C PRO A 59 10.24 -4.07 5.28
N THR A 60 9.10 -3.46 4.95
CA THR A 60 9.07 -2.27 4.11
C THR A 60 9.71 -1.07 4.82
N THR A 61 9.43 -0.90 6.12
CA THR A 61 10.12 0.11 6.96
C THR A 61 11.61 -0.19 7.08
N GLY A 62 11.99 -1.47 7.16
CA GLY A 62 13.39 -1.90 7.12
C GLY A 62 14.11 -1.53 5.83
N VAL A 63 13.41 -1.58 4.68
CA VAL A 63 13.97 -1.09 3.40
C VAL A 63 14.23 0.41 3.47
N ALA A 64 13.30 1.20 4.02
CA ALA A 64 13.47 2.65 4.17
C ALA A 64 14.64 2.98 5.13
N MET A 65 14.80 2.22 6.21
CA MET A 65 15.96 2.29 7.09
C MET A 65 17.27 2.00 6.33
N GLY A 66 17.30 0.96 5.50
CA GLY A 66 18.47 0.62 4.69
C GLY A 66 18.83 1.71 3.70
N ILE A 67 17.85 2.37 3.08
CA ILE A 67 18.07 3.52 2.19
C ILE A 67 18.69 4.67 2.98
N GLN A 68 18.10 5.07 4.10
CA GLN A 68 18.64 6.16 4.94
C GLN A 68 20.05 5.82 5.44
N TYR A 69 20.30 4.58 5.86
CA TYR A 69 21.64 4.14 6.26
C TYR A 69 22.68 4.35 5.15
N ARG A 70 22.34 3.95 3.91
CA ARG A 70 23.25 4.12 2.76
C ARG A 70 23.50 5.60 2.47
N GLU A 71 22.49 6.44 2.57
CA GLU A 71 22.63 7.90 2.41
C GLU A 71 23.59 8.49 3.47
N LEU A 72 23.39 8.13 4.72
CA LEU A 72 24.24 8.61 5.83
C LEU A 72 25.69 8.13 5.76
N GLN A 73 25.92 6.96 5.16
CA GLN A 73 27.26 6.40 4.98
C GLN A 73 27.94 6.83 3.66
N GLY A 74 27.31 7.69 2.87
CA GLY A 74 27.84 8.10 1.57
C GLY A 74 27.81 7.00 0.50
N LEU A 75 26.97 5.98 0.68
CA LEU A 75 26.82 4.83 -0.24
C LEU A 75 25.59 5.00 -1.17
N ALA A 76 25.12 6.22 -1.35
CA ALA A 76 23.92 6.50 -2.14
C ALA A 76 24.17 6.62 -3.66
N GLU A 77 25.42 6.52 -4.12
CA GLU A 77 25.78 6.57 -5.55
C GLU A 77 25.02 5.53 -6.38
N ASP A 78 24.75 4.35 -5.79
CA ASP A 78 23.97 3.27 -6.42
C ASP A 78 22.52 3.62 -6.72
N PHE A 79 22.03 4.72 -6.18
CA PHE A 79 20.67 5.23 -6.47
C PHE A 79 20.63 6.13 -7.72
N GLY A 80 21.73 6.25 -8.45
CA GLY A 80 21.82 7.03 -9.68
C GLY A 80 21.48 8.51 -9.50
N GLY A 81 21.82 9.11 -8.35
CA GLY A 81 21.50 10.49 -8.01
C GLY A 81 20.00 10.75 -7.69
N LYS A 82 19.19 9.69 -7.59
CA LYS A 82 17.79 9.78 -7.18
C LYS A 82 17.66 9.57 -5.69
N ASN A 83 16.73 10.26 -5.06
CA ASN A 83 16.34 10.04 -3.68
C ASN A 83 15.18 9.03 -3.65
N PRO A 84 15.43 7.72 -3.50
CA PRO A 84 14.36 6.73 -3.54
C PRO A 84 13.39 6.92 -2.38
N VAL A 85 12.14 6.58 -2.63
CA VAL A 85 11.05 6.56 -1.64
C VAL A 85 10.51 5.14 -1.57
N VAL A 86 10.21 4.70 -0.36
CA VAL A 86 9.57 3.41 -0.14
C VAL A 86 8.06 3.62 0.01
N VAL A 87 7.27 2.72 -0.57
CA VAL A 87 5.81 2.71 -0.41
C VAL A 87 5.38 1.43 0.27
N CYS A 88 4.66 1.55 1.38
CA CYS A 88 3.99 0.46 2.06
C CYS A 88 2.48 0.59 1.86
N SER A 89 1.87 -0.31 1.10
CA SER A 89 0.43 -0.34 0.89
C SER A 89 -0.24 -1.21 1.96
N LEU A 90 -1.28 -0.67 2.59
CA LEU A 90 -2.02 -1.28 3.70
C LEU A 90 -3.53 -1.15 3.46
N GLY A 91 -4.30 -2.13 3.91
CA GLY A 91 -5.73 -1.97 4.14
C GLY A 91 -5.98 -1.32 5.50
N ASP A 92 -7.17 -0.79 5.71
CA ASP A 92 -7.55 -0.16 6.98
C ASP A 92 -7.58 -1.16 8.15
N ALA A 93 -8.07 -2.36 7.94
CA ALA A 93 -8.02 -3.42 8.95
C ALA A 93 -6.58 -3.86 9.25
N SER A 94 -5.71 -3.92 8.24
CA SER A 94 -4.28 -4.20 8.44
C SER A 94 -3.61 -3.24 9.43
N CYS A 95 -4.09 -2.01 9.50
CA CYS A 95 -3.52 -1.00 10.39
C CYS A 95 -3.82 -1.24 11.87
N THR A 96 -4.68 -2.19 12.21
CA THR A 96 -4.94 -2.59 13.60
C THR A 96 -3.95 -3.63 14.12
N GLU A 97 -3.11 -4.20 13.25
CA GLU A 97 -2.07 -5.15 13.62
C GLU A 97 -0.91 -4.46 14.35
N GLY A 98 -0.32 -5.16 15.32
CA GLY A 98 0.76 -4.63 16.17
C GLY A 98 1.98 -4.19 15.37
N GLU A 99 2.36 -4.95 14.36
CA GLU A 99 3.49 -4.69 13.46
C GLU A 99 3.39 -3.35 12.76
N VAL A 100 2.17 -2.90 12.42
CA VAL A 100 1.96 -1.60 11.78
C VAL A 100 2.25 -0.48 12.77
N SER A 101 1.83 -0.61 14.03
CA SER A 101 2.16 0.36 15.09
C SER A 101 3.66 0.46 15.31
N GLU A 102 4.36 -0.66 15.36
CA GLU A 102 5.82 -0.70 15.55
C GLU A 102 6.55 -0.05 14.36
N ALA A 103 6.12 -0.36 13.14
CA ALA A 103 6.66 0.23 11.92
C ALA A 103 6.49 1.76 11.89
N LEU A 104 5.30 2.26 12.22
CA LEU A 104 5.00 3.70 12.29
C LEU A 104 5.82 4.39 13.38
N GLN A 105 5.95 3.79 14.57
CA GLN A 105 6.77 4.32 15.66
C GLN A 105 8.23 4.48 15.23
N MET A 106 8.80 3.45 14.59
CA MET A 106 10.18 3.48 14.13
C MET A 106 10.38 4.50 13.01
N ALA A 107 9.46 4.55 12.04
CA ALA A 107 9.51 5.50 10.94
C ALA A 107 9.41 6.96 11.44
N ALA A 108 8.49 7.21 12.38
CA ALA A 108 8.33 8.52 13.02
C ALA A 108 9.59 8.94 13.80
N LEU A 109 10.11 8.04 14.63
CA LEU A 109 11.29 8.30 15.48
C LEU A 109 12.55 8.59 14.67
N LYS A 110 12.75 7.84 13.58
CA LYS A 110 13.97 7.89 12.75
C LYS A 110 13.82 8.71 11.49
N GLN A 111 12.62 9.21 11.20
CA GLN A 111 12.32 10.00 10.01
C GLN A 111 12.75 9.28 8.72
N TYR A 112 12.21 8.06 8.53
CA TYR A 112 12.52 7.28 7.33
C TYR A 112 11.77 7.78 6.09
N PRO A 113 12.38 7.68 4.88
CA PRO A 113 11.78 8.12 3.63
C PRO A 113 10.72 7.12 3.10
N ILE A 114 9.60 7.02 3.79
CA ILE A 114 8.54 6.05 3.52
C ILE A 114 7.16 6.71 3.43
N VAL A 115 6.34 6.23 2.50
CA VAL A 115 4.91 6.54 2.39
C VAL A 115 4.11 5.30 2.77
N TYR A 116 3.26 5.41 3.78
CA TYR A 116 2.24 4.41 4.07
C TYR A 116 0.95 4.81 3.36
N LEU A 117 0.54 4.01 2.38
CA LEU A 117 -0.72 4.20 1.65
C LEU A 117 -1.78 3.29 2.28
N VAL A 118 -2.71 3.88 3.02
CA VAL A 118 -3.83 3.16 3.64
C VAL A 118 -5.04 3.26 2.73
N GLN A 119 -5.48 2.13 2.19
CA GLN A 119 -6.68 2.00 1.36
C GLN A 119 -7.84 1.58 2.26
N ASP A 120 -8.57 2.57 2.76
CA ASP A 120 -9.67 2.38 3.70
C ASP A 120 -10.98 2.11 2.95
N ASN A 121 -11.36 0.84 2.90
CA ASN A 121 -12.63 0.41 2.32
C ASN A 121 -13.72 0.12 3.37
N GLY A 122 -13.40 0.26 4.66
CA GLY A 122 -14.31 0.07 5.78
C GLY A 122 -14.63 -1.38 6.12
N TRP A 123 -13.94 -2.36 5.51
CA TRP A 123 -14.23 -3.78 5.68
C TRP A 123 -12.97 -4.61 5.92
N ASP A 124 -13.09 -5.57 6.82
CA ASP A 124 -12.15 -6.66 7.05
C ASP A 124 -12.86 -8.00 6.81
N ILE A 125 -12.79 -8.52 5.59
CA ILE A 125 -13.57 -9.65 5.09
C ILE A 125 -15.08 -9.38 5.30
N SER A 126 -15.67 -9.87 6.39
CA SER A 126 -17.09 -9.70 6.73
C SER A 126 -17.33 -8.82 7.96
N ALA A 127 -16.28 -8.32 8.59
CA ALA A 127 -16.38 -7.37 9.70
C ALA A 127 -16.26 -5.93 9.20
N ASN A 128 -17.14 -5.06 9.64
CA ASN A 128 -17.08 -3.65 9.27
C ASN A 128 -16.14 -2.85 10.18
N ALA A 129 -15.88 -1.60 9.80
CA ALA A 129 -14.95 -0.74 10.52
C ALA A 129 -15.31 -0.52 12.00
N ALA A 130 -16.62 -0.50 12.36
CA ALA A 130 -17.05 -0.32 13.75
C ALA A 130 -16.80 -1.56 14.61
N GLU A 131 -16.64 -2.73 13.99
CA GLU A 131 -16.33 -3.98 14.65
C GLU A 131 -14.83 -4.21 14.83
N THR A 132 -14.00 -3.56 13.99
CA THR A 132 -12.55 -3.83 13.92
C THR A 132 -11.70 -2.76 14.56
N ARG A 133 -12.19 -1.53 14.72
CA ARG A 133 -11.38 -0.41 15.22
C ARG A 133 -12.19 0.59 16.07
N ALA A 134 -11.54 1.08 17.12
CA ALA A 134 -12.17 2.00 18.07
C ALA A 134 -12.20 3.46 17.58
N GLN A 135 -11.45 3.80 16.53
CA GLN A 135 -11.32 5.19 16.08
C GLN A 135 -11.10 5.29 14.58
N ASP A 136 -11.39 6.46 14.04
CA ASP A 136 -11.09 6.83 12.66
C ASP A 136 -9.59 6.66 12.36
N MET A 137 -9.28 6.13 11.18
CA MET A 137 -7.91 5.81 10.80
C MET A 137 -7.02 7.06 10.72
N THR A 138 -7.56 8.21 10.31
CA THR A 138 -6.82 9.48 10.32
C THR A 138 -6.38 9.87 11.74
N LYS A 139 -7.27 9.71 12.73
CA LYS A 139 -6.95 10.00 14.14
C LYS A 139 -5.89 9.04 14.67
N TYR A 140 -6.01 7.76 14.33
CA TYR A 140 -5.04 6.76 14.73
C TYR A 140 -3.64 7.10 14.19
N MET A 141 -3.52 7.36 12.89
CA MET A 141 -2.26 7.67 12.24
C MET A 141 -1.63 8.99 12.73
N ARG A 142 -2.45 10.01 13.03
CA ARG A 142 -1.99 11.28 13.62
C ARG A 142 -1.47 11.15 15.05
N GLY A 143 -1.74 10.02 15.71
CA GLY A 143 -1.17 9.71 17.01
C GLY A 143 0.35 9.48 17.01
N PHE A 144 0.93 9.22 15.84
CA PHE A 144 2.38 9.02 15.68
C PHE A 144 3.04 10.38 15.39
N ASN A 145 3.60 11.01 16.42
CA ASN A 145 4.27 12.31 16.29
C ASN A 145 5.46 12.21 15.32
N GLY A 146 5.51 13.10 14.32
CA GLY A 146 6.54 13.09 13.27
C GLY A 146 6.12 12.40 11.98
N VAL A 147 4.88 11.88 11.91
CA VAL A 147 4.25 11.40 10.67
C VAL A 147 3.21 12.41 10.20
N GLU A 148 3.34 12.90 8.99
CA GLU A 148 2.29 13.69 8.37
C GLU A 148 1.20 12.80 7.77
N VAL A 149 -0.07 13.20 7.92
CA VAL A 149 -1.22 12.40 7.47
C VAL A 149 -2.12 13.25 6.58
N LYS A 150 -2.33 12.80 5.35
CA LYS A 150 -3.26 13.39 4.39
C LYS A 150 -4.40 12.41 4.10
N THR A 151 -5.64 12.84 4.28
CA THR A 151 -6.83 12.02 4.00
C THR A 151 -7.46 12.51 2.71
N ILE A 152 -7.75 11.59 1.80
CA ILE A 152 -8.32 11.89 0.47
C ILE A 152 -9.50 10.98 0.13
N ASP A 153 -10.33 11.44 -0.78
CA ASP A 153 -11.30 10.59 -1.49
C ASP A 153 -10.54 9.79 -2.56
N GLY A 154 -10.37 8.49 -2.32
CA GLY A 154 -9.69 7.58 -3.25
C GLY A 154 -10.49 7.24 -4.51
N THR A 155 -11.69 7.83 -4.69
CA THR A 155 -12.49 7.70 -5.92
C THR A 155 -12.26 8.86 -6.90
N ASP A 156 -11.51 9.86 -6.50
CA ASP A 156 -11.13 10.99 -7.34
C ASP A 156 -9.71 10.77 -7.88
N PHE A 157 -9.61 10.47 -9.17
CA PHE A 157 -8.34 10.15 -9.81
C PHE A 157 -7.36 11.33 -9.79
N ASP A 158 -7.82 12.52 -10.13
CA ASP A 158 -6.97 13.70 -10.20
C ASP A 158 -6.42 14.08 -8.83
N LEU A 159 -7.29 14.05 -7.82
CA LEU A 159 -6.89 14.27 -6.41
C LEU A 159 -5.86 13.24 -5.95
N CYS A 160 -6.09 11.95 -6.27
CA CYS A 160 -5.15 10.88 -5.94
C CYS A 160 -3.80 11.10 -6.61
N TYR A 161 -3.79 11.38 -7.91
CA TYR A 161 -2.57 11.59 -8.68
C TYR A 161 -1.76 12.80 -8.17
N GLN A 162 -2.40 13.95 -8.01
CA GLN A 162 -1.76 15.16 -7.50
C GLN A 162 -1.23 14.96 -6.07
N THR A 163 -2.04 14.34 -5.20
CA THR A 163 -1.62 14.05 -3.82
C THR A 163 -0.40 13.13 -3.78
N MET A 164 -0.38 12.07 -4.58
CA MET A 164 0.75 11.14 -4.58
C MET A 164 2.03 11.79 -5.13
N GLN A 165 1.92 12.65 -6.16
CA GLN A 165 3.07 13.42 -6.63
C GLN A 165 3.63 14.34 -5.53
N GLU A 166 2.76 15.15 -4.91
CA GLU A 166 3.15 16.05 -3.81
C GLU A 166 3.82 15.30 -2.66
N VAL A 167 3.24 14.17 -2.25
CA VAL A 167 3.76 13.34 -1.16
C VAL A 167 5.11 12.73 -1.53
N PHE A 168 5.25 12.19 -2.73
CA PHE A 168 6.55 11.64 -3.17
C PHE A 168 7.63 12.72 -3.24
N ASP A 169 7.32 13.89 -3.74
CA ASP A 169 8.27 15.00 -3.82
C ASP A 169 8.66 15.49 -2.42
N THR A 170 7.69 15.57 -1.49
CA THR A 170 7.93 15.90 -0.09
C THR A 170 8.86 14.87 0.57
N VAL A 171 8.56 13.58 0.46
CA VAL A 171 9.37 12.52 1.07
C VAL A 171 10.76 12.43 0.44
N ARG A 172 10.88 12.66 -0.89
CA ARG A 172 12.19 12.74 -1.56
C ARG A 172 13.04 13.90 -1.06
N LYS A 173 12.43 15.06 -0.87
CA LYS A 173 13.12 16.28 -0.44
C LYS A 173 13.42 16.28 1.05
N GLU A 174 12.44 15.94 1.87
CA GLU A 174 12.49 16.13 3.32
C GLU A 174 12.93 14.87 4.08
N ARG A 175 12.99 13.72 3.41
CA ARG A 175 13.41 12.42 3.96
C ARG A 175 12.69 12.06 5.26
N ARG A 176 11.37 12.21 5.29
CA ARG A 176 10.51 11.92 6.44
C ARG A 176 9.29 11.08 6.06
N PRO A 177 8.69 10.35 7.02
CA PRO A 177 7.54 9.50 6.73
C PRO A 177 6.27 10.30 6.47
N PHE A 178 5.41 9.73 5.64
CA PHE A 178 4.11 10.27 5.29
C PHE A 178 3.05 9.16 5.27
N VAL A 179 1.81 9.47 5.66
CA VAL A 179 0.65 8.60 5.51
C VAL A 179 -0.35 9.24 4.55
N VAL A 180 -0.72 8.51 3.52
CA VAL A 180 -1.89 8.84 2.68
C VAL A 180 -3.01 7.89 3.06
N HIS A 181 -4.09 8.43 3.64
CA HIS A 181 -5.30 7.70 3.97
C HIS A 181 -6.35 7.94 2.88
N ALA A 182 -6.51 6.98 1.98
CA ALA A 182 -7.44 7.04 0.86
C ALA A 182 -8.74 6.29 1.21
N LYS A 183 -9.87 6.99 1.25
CA LYS A 183 -11.19 6.39 1.43
C LYS A 183 -11.70 5.86 0.11
N VAL A 184 -11.86 4.55 0.01
CA VAL A 184 -12.25 3.85 -1.22
C VAL A 184 -13.49 2.99 -1.01
N PRO A 185 -14.31 2.73 -2.03
CA PRO A 185 -15.39 1.75 -1.92
C PRO A 185 -14.85 0.32 -2.07
N LEU A 186 -15.46 -0.63 -1.39
CA LEU A 186 -15.27 -2.04 -1.68
C LEU A 186 -16.30 -2.49 -2.73
N LEU A 187 -15.91 -2.50 -4.00
CA LEU A 187 -16.82 -2.81 -5.12
C LEU A 187 -17.00 -4.31 -5.35
N GLY A 188 -15.94 -5.09 -5.17
CA GLY A 188 -15.93 -6.53 -5.35
C GLY A 188 -16.18 -7.32 -4.07
N HIS A 189 -15.92 -8.62 -4.12
CA HIS A 189 -15.77 -9.43 -2.92
C HIS A 189 -14.44 -9.08 -2.23
N HIS A 190 -14.44 -9.07 -0.91
CA HIS A 190 -13.21 -8.80 -0.16
C HIS A 190 -12.22 -9.97 -0.31
N THR A 191 -12.74 -11.18 -0.35
CA THR A 191 -11.96 -12.41 -0.50
C THR A 191 -12.71 -13.41 -1.38
N SER A 192 -12.02 -14.40 -1.88
CA SER A 192 -12.59 -15.45 -2.73
C SER A 192 -13.57 -16.40 -2.00
N GLY A 193 -13.49 -16.49 -0.68
CA GLY A 193 -14.25 -17.45 0.13
C GLY A 193 -15.56 -16.92 0.71
N VAL A 194 -15.76 -15.60 0.75
CA VAL A 194 -16.91 -14.97 1.42
C VAL A 194 -17.58 -13.98 0.47
N ARG A 195 -18.82 -14.24 0.15
CA ARG A 195 -19.59 -13.39 -0.77
C ARG A 195 -20.10 -12.15 -0.07
N LYS A 196 -19.94 -10.98 -0.68
CA LYS A 196 -20.35 -9.67 -0.14
C LYS A 196 -21.86 -9.60 0.14
N GLU A 197 -22.67 -10.29 -0.63
CA GLU A 197 -24.13 -10.33 -0.49
C GLU A 197 -24.60 -11.01 0.80
N TRP A 198 -23.74 -11.73 1.50
CA TRP A 198 -24.09 -12.43 2.74
C TRP A 198 -24.01 -11.56 4.00
N TYR A 199 -23.27 -10.44 3.95
CA TYR A 199 -22.97 -9.66 5.15
C TYR A 199 -23.03 -8.14 4.96
N ARG A 200 -23.11 -7.65 3.69
CA ARG A 200 -23.11 -6.22 3.41
C ARG A 200 -24.51 -5.72 3.07
N ASP A 201 -24.86 -4.60 3.66
CA ASP A 201 -26.08 -3.82 3.42
C ASP A 201 -25.84 -2.51 2.64
N ASP A 202 -24.58 -2.18 2.34
CA ASP A 202 -24.13 -0.95 1.68
C ASP A 202 -23.81 -1.11 0.19
N LEU A 203 -24.21 -2.21 -0.45
CA LEU A 203 -23.77 -2.54 -1.83
C LEU A 203 -24.18 -1.51 -2.87
N GLU A 204 -25.41 -0.96 -2.75
CA GLU A 204 -25.91 0.07 -3.67
C GLU A 204 -25.15 1.38 -3.47
N GLU A 205 -24.92 1.80 -2.24
CA GLU A 205 -24.12 2.99 -1.92
C GLU A 205 -22.70 2.85 -2.44
N ALA A 206 -22.05 1.72 -2.18
CA ALA A 206 -20.68 1.44 -2.65
C ALA A 206 -20.59 1.52 -4.19
N ALA A 207 -21.57 1.01 -4.91
CA ALA A 207 -21.61 1.06 -6.36
C ALA A 207 -21.70 2.51 -6.91
N THR A 208 -22.35 3.44 -6.20
CA THR A 208 -22.38 4.86 -6.61
C THR A 208 -21.03 5.54 -6.50
N ARG A 209 -20.10 4.96 -5.75
CA ARG A 209 -18.75 5.48 -5.53
C ARG A 209 -17.70 4.84 -6.44
N ASP A 210 -18.11 4.11 -7.48
CA ASP A 210 -17.17 3.56 -8.47
C ASP A 210 -16.38 4.70 -9.14
N PRO A 211 -15.03 4.70 -9.06
CA PRO A 211 -14.22 5.74 -9.67
C PRO A 211 -14.21 5.69 -11.21
N TYR A 212 -14.50 4.54 -11.81
CA TYR A 212 -14.39 4.37 -13.26
C TYR A 212 -15.34 5.26 -14.07
N PRO A 213 -16.66 5.34 -13.76
CA PRO A 213 -17.54 6.28 -14.44
C PRO A 213 -17.15 7.75 -14.27
N LYS A 214 -16.54 8.12 -13.14
CA LYS A 214 -16.03 9.48 -12.91
C LYS A 214 -14.84 9.81 -13.80
N LEU A 215 -13.94 8.84 -14.00
CA LEU A 215 -12.76 9.00 -14.83
C LEU A 215 -13.10 9.18 -16.32
N LEU A 216 -14.25 8.68 -16.78
CA LEU A 216 -14.70 8.78 -18.18
C LEU A 216 -15.41 10.11 -18.50
N GLN A 217 -15.75 10.93 -17.52
CA GLN A 217 -16.39 12.24 -17.68
C GLN A 217 -15.36 13.35 -17.88
#